data_1a4e3c7ecf576dfbd18841457d36e91c
#
_entry.id   1a4e3c7ecf576dfbd18841457d36e91c
#
_cell.length_a   1.000
_cell.length_b   1.000
_cell.length_c   1.000
_cell.angle_alpha   90.00
_cell.angle_beta   90.00
_cell.angle_gamma   90.00
#
_symmetry.space_group_name_H-M   'P 1'
#
loop_
_entity.id
_entity.type
_entity.pdbx_description
1 polymer ?
#
loop_
_entity_poly.entity_id
_entity_poly.type
_entity_poly.pdbx_seq_one_letter_code
_entity_poly.pdbx_strand_id
1 'polypeptide(L)'
;VLMQNKKNVVTLLARGEWKEMIDQKGLVIRHWVQRKTTTERIKTVDTLAPDDYYDLVFVVVQAGQLPDVLPVLKANKSQYFVFVGNNPQAKQVLEFMQRPADKIAFGFQGTAGRREHDHVVSVYASAGMTVGGATTPLSGTFRTRLKTAFDGAKYKLTFYGDMDEWLKCHIAFVLPACYVCYACNGDLHRATKQQRGAILDAAYEACLMLKDAGIPVNDANNTDNFQPGTSAR
;
A
#
# COMPACT_ATOMS: atom_id res chain seq x y z
N VAL A 1 5.97 -12.64 0.05
CA VAL A 1 5.81 -12.58 -1.41
C VAL A 1 7.16 -12.44 -2.09
N LEU A 2 7.95 -11.38 -1.87
CA LEU A 2 9.26 -11.18 -2.53
C LEU A 2 10.22 -12.37 -2.35
N MET A 3 10.21 -13.01 -1.20
CA MET A 3 11.04 -14.21 -0.93
C MET A 3 10.61 -15.47 -1.67
N GLN A 4 9.45 -15.46 -2.33
CA GLN A 4 9.05 -16.58 -3.21
C GLN A 4 9.93 -16.63 -4.47
N ASN A 5 10.38 -15.48 -4.95
CA ASN A 5 11.44 -15.42 -5.94
C ASN A 5 12.81 -15.67 -5.26
N LYS A 6 13.38 -16.84 -5.47
CA LYS A 6 14.64 -17.25 -4.85
C LYS A 6 15.88 -16.47 -5.31
N LYS A 7 15.75 -15.66 -6.35
CA LYS A 7 16.81 -14.75 -6.81
C LYS A 7 16.85 -13.44 -6.00
N ASN A 8 15.80 -13.13 -5.24
CA ASN A 8 15.77 -11.95 -4.40
C ASN A 8 16.55 -12.15 -3.10
N VAL A 9 17.36 -11.16 -2.75
CA VAL A 9 17.91 -10.99 -1.42
C VAL A 9 17.08 -9.92 -0.71
N VAL A 10 16.23 -10.34 0.21
CA VAL A 10 15.28 -9.43 0.89
C VAL A 10 15.81 -9.08 2.27
N THR A 11 15.90 -7.79 2.57
CA THR A 11 16.24 -7.25 3.88
C THR A 11 15.03 -6.52 4.44
N LEU A 12 14.66 -6.77 5.69
CA LEU A 12 13.57 -6.13 6.39
C LEU A 12 14.10 -5.15 7.43
N LEU A 13 13.68 -3.89 7.35
CA LEU A 13 13.93 -2.94 8.43
C LEU A 13 12.92 -3.20 9.54
N ALA A 14 13.41 -3.59 10.70
CA ALA A 14 12.63 -3.86 11.91
C ALA A 14 13.37 -3.32 13.13
N ARG A 15 12.67 -2.97 14.20
CA ARG A 15 13.26 -2.36 15.41
C ARG A 15 12.72 -3.01 16.69
N GLY A 16 13.51 -2.90 17.77
CA GLY A 16 13.14 -3.36 19.12
C GLY A 16 12.75 -4.83 19.16
N GLU A 17 11.86 -5.18 20.06
CA GLU A 17 11.40 -6.55 20.29
C GLU A 17 10.92 -7.27 19.03
N TRP A 18 10.32 -6.53 18.08
CA TRP A 18 9.89 -7.09 16.81
C TRP A 18 11.06 -7.60 15.97
N LYS A 19 12.16 -6.85 15.93
CA LYS A 19 13.39 -7.30 15.26
C LYS A 19 13.97 -8.53 15.93
N GLU A 20 14.12 -8.48 17.27
CA GLU A 20 14.66 -9.60 18.06
C GLU A 20 13.84 -10.88 17.83
N MET A 21 12.53 -10.78 17.86
CA MET A 21 11.64 -11.90 17.60
C MET A 21 11.83 -12.48 16.20
N ILE A 22 11.94 -11.62 15.16
CA ILE A 22 12.16 -12.07 13.78
C ILE A 22 13.54 -12.73 13.65
N ASP A 23 14.58 -12.19 14.27
CA ASP A 23 15.92 -12.74 14.22
C ASP A 23 15.99 -14.13 14.86
N GLN A 24 15.27 -14.33 15.96
CA GLN A 24 15.22 -15.61 16.68
C GLN A 24 14.34 -16.66 15.97
N LYS A 25 13.11 -16.29 15.63
CA LYS A 25 12.08 -17.24 15.19
C LYS A 25 11.80 -17.18 13.68
N GLY A 26 12.25 -16.12 12.99
CA GLY A 26 11.83 -15.78 11.63
C GLY A 26 10.54 -14.98 11.60
N LEU A 27 10.19 -14.48 10.43
CA LEU A 27 8.93 -13.77 10.19
C LEU A 27 7.80 -14.79 10.05
N VAL A 28 6.97 -14.89 11.09
CA VAL A 28 5.81 -15.80 11.13
C VAL A 28 4.60 -15.08 10.56
N ILE A 29 3.93 -15.70 9.59
CA ILE A 29 2.71 -15.18 8.96
C ILE A 29 1.61 -16.22 9.01
N ARG A 30 0.50 -15.90 9.67
CA ARG A 30 -0.75 -16.67 9.64
C ARG A 30 -1.63 -16.17 8.50
N HIS A 31 -1.82 -17.01 7.49
CA HIS A 31 -2.69 -16.74 6.36
C HIS A 31 -4.12 -17.17 6.71
N TRP A 32 -4.96 -16.21 7.10
CA TRP A 32 -6.29 -16.51 7.63
C TRP A 32 -7.18 -17.27 6.64
N VAL A 33 -7.30 -16.75 5.42
CA VAL A 33 -8.16 -17.37 4.38
C VAL A 33 -7.63 -18.72 3.94
N GLN A 34 -6.31 -18.86 3.79
CA GLN A 34 -5.66 -20.09 3.35
C GLN A 34 -5.46 -21.11 4.48
N ARG A 35 -5.81 -20.77 5.72
CA ARG A 35 -5.68 -21.62 6.92
C ARG A 35 -4.29 -22.25 7.09
N LYS A 36 -3.24 -21.47 6.80
CA LYS A 36 -1.85 -21.93 6.92
C LYS A 36 -0.97 -20.92 7.62
N THR A 37 0.13 -21.39 8.17
CA THR A 37 1.19 -20.54 8.72
C THR A 37 2.47 -20.76 7.92
N THR A 38 3.18 -19.68 7.62
CA THR A 38 4.52 -19.72 7.01
C THR A 38 5.50 -19.01 7.90
N THR A 39 6.74 -19.48 7.90
CA THR A 39 7.85 -18.83 8.61
C THR A 39 8.97 -18.62 7.61
N GLU A 40 9.44 -17.37 7.52
CA GLU A 40 10.49 -16.98 6.60
C GLU A 40 11.72 -16.48 7.38
N ARG A 41 12.87 -17.06 7.10
CA ARG A 41 14.15 -16.53 7.60
C ARG A 41 14.54 -15.36 6.71
N ILE A 42 14.48 -14.14 7.26
CA ILE A 42 14.75 -12.90 6.55
C ILE A 42 15.84 -12.13 7.28
N LYS A 43 16.77 -11.54 6.51
CA LYS A 43 17.77 -10.62 7.08
C LYS A 43 17.06 -9.38 7.60
N THR A 44 17.37 -8.98 8.84
CA THR A 44 16.84 -7.74 9.42
C THR A 44 17.95 -6.70 9.60
N VAL A 45 17.55 -5.44 9.52
CA VAL A 45 18.36 -4.26 9.90
C VAL A 45 17.49 -3.34 10.74
N ASP A 46 18.09 -2.54 11.62
CA ASP A 46 17.36 -1.57 12.45
C ASP A 46 17.41 -0.15 11.91
N THR A 47 18.31 0.10 10.97
CA THR A 47 18.51 1.40 10.33
C THR A 47 18.67 1.22 8.83
N LEU A 48 18.41 2.29 8.08
CA LEU A 48 18.77 2.44 6.68
C LEU A 48 19.89 3.50 6.63
N ALA A 49 21.14 3.05 6.49
CA ALA A 49 22.26 3.98 6.41
C ALA A 49 22.27 4.71 5.05
N PRO A 50 22.82 5.93 4.98
CA PRO A 50 22.94 6.66 3.72
C PRO A 50 23.67 5.88 2.63
N ASP A 51 24.66 5.08 3.01
CA ASP A 51 25.50 4.30 2.10
C ASP A 51 24.93 2.92 1.73
N ASP A 52 23.86 2.48 2.39
CA ASP A 52 23.16 1.26 2.00
C ASP A 52 22.61 1.38 0.58
N TYR A 53 22.73 0.31 -0.18
CA TYR A 53 22.20 0.26 -1.54
C TYR A 53 21.30 -0.96 -1.76
N TYR A 54 20.11 -0.71 -2.22
CA TYR A 54 19.12 -1.72 -2.62
C TYR A 54 18.61 -1.43 -4.02
N ASP A 55 18.39 -2.47 -4.82
CA ASP A 55 17.81 -2.35 -6.17
C ASP A 55 16.40 -1.79 -6.16
N LEU A 56 15.62 -2.12 -5.11
CA LEU A 56 14.26 -1.62 -4.84
C LEU A 56 14.08 -1.44 -3.34
N VAL A 57 13.54 -0.30 -2.94
CA VAL A 57 13.14 -0.04 -1.55
C VAL A 57 11.62 0.09 -1.48
N PHE A 58 10.96 -0.85 -0.80
CA PHE A 58 9.54 -0.77 -0.51
C PHE A 58 9.33 -0.05 0.81
N VAL A 59 8.65 1.08 0.78
CA VAL A 59 8.31 1.90 1.94
C VAL A 59 6.86 1.61 2.31
N VAL A 60 6.68 0.77 3.33
CA VAL A 60 5.36 0.29 3.77
C VAL A 60 5.11 0.80 5.18
N VAL A 61 4.68 2.05 5.28
CA VAL A 61 4.41 2.75 6.55
C VAL A 61 3.05 3.45 6.45
N GLN A 62 2.47 3.80 7.59
CA GLN A 62 1.27 4.64 7.61
C GLN A 62 1.60 6.06 7.11
N ALA A 63 0.62 6.74 6.48
CA ALA A 63 0.82 8.08 5.94
C ALA A 63 1.34 9.08 6.99
N GLY A 64 0.87 8.99 8.23
CA GLY A 64 1.35 9.83 9.34
C GLY A 64 2.81 9.59 9.76
N GLN A 65 3.42 8.48 9.35
CA GLN A 65 4.83 8.16 9.63
C GLN A 65 5.78 8.62 8.50
N LEU A 66 5.22 8.99 7.35
CA LEU A 66 6.04 9.40 6.20
C LEU A 66 6.98 10.59 6.51
N PRO A 67 6.53 11.66 7.19
CA PRO A 67 7.41 12.80 7.51
C PRO A 67 8.69 12.39 8.23
N ASP A 68 8.62 11.40 9.12
CA ASP A 68 9.76 10.93 9.92
C ASP A 68 10.75 10.10 9.10
N VAL A 69 10.28 9.37 8.09
CA VAL A 69 11.13 8.46 7.30
C VAL A 69 11.66 9.09 6.02
N LEU A 70 10.97 10.09 5.47
CA LEU A 70 11.35 10.74 4.21
C LEU A 70 12.77 11.32 4.21
N PRO A 71 13.28 11.99 5.28
CA PRO A 71 14.65 12.49 5.31
C PRO A 71 15.70 11.37 5.18
N VAL A 72 15.46 10.23 5.83
CA VAL A 72 16.34 9.06 5.77
C VAL A 72 16.33 8.45 4.37
N LEU A 73 15.15 8.32 3.76
CA LEU A 73 15.00 7.80 2.39
C LEU A 73 15.65 8.73 1.37
N LYS A 74 15.52 10.04 1.54
CA LYS A 74 16.14 11.06 0.66
C LYS A 74 17.66 10.98 0.70
N ALA A 75 18.27 10.76 1.88
CA ALA A 75 19.71 10.67 2.05
C ALA A 75 20.31 9.34 1.54
N ASN A 76 19.51 8.29 1.41
CA ASN A 76 19.99 6.96 1.04
C ASN A 76 20.38 6.87 -0.43
N LYS A 77 21.39 6.07 -0.77
CA LYS A 77 21.95 5.90 -2.14
C LYS A 77 21.08 5.07 -3.09
N SER A 78 20.11 4.30 -2.59
CA SER A 78 19.22 3.50 -3.44
C SER A 78 18.50 4.39 -4.46
N GLN A 79 18.20 3.85 -5.63
CA GLN A 79 17.67 4.64 -6.74
C GLN A 79 16.15 4.52 -6.89
N TYR A 80 15.58 3.36 -6.57
CA TYR A 80 14.18 3.05 -6.86
C TYR A 80 13.39 2.84 -5.57
N PHE A 81 12.36 3.65 -5.37
CA PHE A 81 11.50 3.61 -4.18
C PHE A 81 10.05 3.32 -4.58
N VAL A 82 9.39 2.47 -3.82
CA VAL A 82 7.97 2.15 -3.97
C VAL A 82 7.27 2.46 -2.66
N PHE A 83 6.51 3.54 -2.62
CA PHE A 83 5.70 3.92 -1.46
C PHE A 83 4.36 3.18 -1.51
N VAL A 84 4.11 2.30 -0.55
CA VAL A 84 2.93 1.42 -0.54
C VAL A 84 2.02 1.76 0.63
N GLY A 85 0.78 2.11 0.33
CA GLY A 85 -0.25 2.42 1.32
C GLY A 85 -1.21 3.51 0.86
N ASN A 86 -2.11 3.91 1.75
CA ASN A 86 -3.01 5.04 1.55
C ASN A 86 -2.21 6.35 1.65
N ASN A 87 -1.71 6.84 0.54
CA ASN A 87 -0.93 8.07 0.47
C ASN A 87 -1.57 9.08 -0.50
N PRO A 88 -2.47 9.96 0.00
CA PRO A 88 -3.11 10.98 -0.83
C PRO A 88 -2.18 12.12 -1.22
N GLN A 89 -0.96 12.14 -0.69
CA GLN A 89 0.04 13.18 -0.89
C GLN A 89 1.21 12.68 -1.75
N ALA A 90 0.94 11.85 -2.77
CA ALA A 90 1.99 11.27 -3.60
C ALA A 90 2.85 12.33 -4.30
N LYS A 91 2.25 13.43 -4.77
CA LYS A 91 2.98 14.57 -5.36
C LYS A 91 3.93 15.22 -4.37
N GLN A 92 3.49 15.51 -3.15
CA GLN A 92 4.31 16.12 -2.10
C GLN A 92 5.48 15.22 -1.70
N VAL A 93 5.26 13.90 -1.64
CA VAL A 93 6.34 12.94 -1.41
C VAL A 93 7.36 12.97 -2.54
N LEU A 94 6.92 12.99 -3.80
CA LEU A 94 7.80 13.10 -4.95
C LEU A 94 8.64 14.39 -4.91
N GLU A 95 8.02 15.53 -4.62
CA GLU A 95 8.69 16.83 -4.48
C GLU A 95 9.72 16.82 -3.35
N PHE A 96 9.37 16.27 -2.18
CA PHE A 96 10.29 16.16 -1.04
C PHE A 96 11.51 15.31 -1.36
N MET A 97 11.32 14.18 -2.03
CA MET A 97 12.39 13.25 -2.36
C MET A 97 13.42 13.84 -3.32
N GLN A 98 13.05 14.83 -4.15
CA GLN A 98 13.93 15.51 -5.11
C GLN A 98 14.71 14.52 -6.00
N ARG A 99 14.05 13.43 -6.39
CA ARG A 99 14.59 12.42 -7.29
C ARG A 99 13.83 12.43 -8.61
N PRO A 100 14.41 11.91 -9.70
CA PRO A 100 13.69 11.76 -10.95
C PRO A 100 12.38 11.00 -10.75
N ALA A 101 11.28 11.49 -11.33
CA ALA A 101 9.96 10.91 -11.16
C ALA A 101 9.90 9.43 -11.62
N ASP A 102 10.71 9.05 -12.58
CA ASP A 102 10.85 7.67 -13.08
C ASP A 102 11.58 6.73 -12.11
N LYS A 103 12.04 7.21 -10.95
CA LYS A 103 12.68 6.45 -9.87
C LYS A 103 11.77 6.25 -8.65
N ILE A 104 10.59 6.86 -8.64
CA ILE A 104 9.65 6.80 -7.52
C ILE A 104 8.31 6.25 -8.01
N ALA A 105 7.85 5.21 -7.36
CA ALA A 105 6.54 4.61 -7.57
C ALA A 105 5.68 4.74 -6.32
N PHE A 106 4.38 4.78 -6.53
CA PHE A 106 3.36 4.69 -5.49
C PHE A 106 2.52 3.46 -5.76
N GLY A 107 2.12 2.77 -4.70
CA GLY A 107 1.35 1.55 -4.83
C GLY A 107 0.35 1.37 -3.71
N PHE A 108 -0.69 0.62 -4.02
CA PHE A 108 -1.66 0.16 -3.04
C PHE A 108 -1.83 -1.35 -3.17
N GLN A 109 -1.64 -2.08 -2.06
CA GLN A 109 -1.81 -3.52 -2.05
C GLN A 109 -3.20 -3.91 -1.57
N GLY A 110 -3.87 -4.78 -2.31
CA GLY A 110 -5.20 -5.30 -2.00
C GLY A 110 -5.18 -6.41 -0.95
N THR A 111 -4.43 -6.20 0.15
CA THR A 111 -4.34 -7.15 1.26
C THR A 111 -4.61 -6.46 2.57
N ALA A 112 -5.24 -7.17 3.50
CA ALA A 112 -5.45 -6.70 4.86
C ALA A 112 -4.68 -7.58 5.85
N GLY A 113 -4.48 -7.07 7.06
CA GLY A 113 -3.83 -7.82 8.12
C GLY A 113 -3.48 -6.94 9.30
N ARG A 114 -2.95 -7.59 10.32
CA ARG A 114 -2.47 -6.93 11.52
C ARG A 114 -1.23 -7.62 12.07
N ARG A 115 -0.40 -6.88 12.74
CA ARG A 115 0.68 -7.43 13.55
C ARG A 115 0.12 -7.81 14.92
N GLU A 116 0.38 -9.02 15.33
CA GLU A 116 0.18 -9.51 16.69
C GLU A 116 1.53 -9.63 17.41
N HIS A 117 1.52 -10.05 18.67
CA HIS A 117 2.75 -10.03 19.48
C HIS A 117 3.92 -10.79 18.82
N ASP A 118 3.68 -11.97 18.28
CA ASP A 118 4.72 -12.88 17.78
C ASP A 118 4.55 -13.26 16.29
N HIS A 119 3.57 -12.68 15.59
CA HIS A 119 3.30 -12.99 14.20
C HIS A 119 2.48 -11.92 13.48
N VAL A 120 2.39 -12.05 12.17
CA VAL A 120 1.48 -11.26 11.33
C VAL A 120 0.28 -12.12 10.94
N VAL A 121 -0.93 -11.61 11.15
CA VAL A 121 -2.14 -12.17 10.55
C VAL A 121 -2.35 -11.50 9.19
N SER A 122 -2.40 -12.28 8.13
CA SER A 122 -2.63 -11.80 6.77
C SER A 122 -3.97 -12.30 6.24
N VAL A 123 -4.77 -11.38 5.72
CA VAL A 123 -6.11 -11.65 5.17
C VAL A 123 -6.13 -11.19 3.72
N TYR A 124 -6.20 -12.14 2.78
CA TYR A 124 -6.36 -11.86 1.35
C TYR A 124 -6.97 -13.05 0.62
N ALA A 125 -7.78 -12.80 -0.37
CA ALA A 125 -8.29 -13.82 -1.30
C ALA A 125 -7.30 -13.99 -2.48
N SER A 126 -6.87 -12.86 -3.05
CA SER A 126 -5.80 -12.82 -4.05
C SER A 126 -4.83 -11.68 -3.71
N ALA A 127 -3.54 -11.95 -3.76
CA ALA A 127 -2.52 -10.95 -3.48
C ALA A 127 -2.17 -10.16 -4.74
N GLY A 128 -2.08 -8.83 -4.60
CA GLY A 128 -1.69 -7.96 -5.71
C GLY A 128 -1.49 -6.52 -5.27
N MET A 129 -0.94 -5.72 -6.17
CA MET A 129 -0.69 -4.30 -5.97
C MET A 129 -1.01 -3.54 -7.26
N THR A 130 -1.79 -2.46 -7.14
CA THR A 130 -1.85 -1.41 -8.15
C THR A 130 -0.67 -0.48 -7.92
N VAL A 131 0.12 -0.19 -8.95
CA VAL A 131 1.38 0.57 -8.83
C VAL A 131 1.63 1.43 -10.06
N GLY A 132 2.13 2.64 -9.84
CA GLY A 132 2.43 3.59 -10.91
C GLY A 132 3.27 4.77 -10.42
N GLY A 133 3.57 5.71 -11.29
CA GLY A 133 4.13 6.99 -10.90
C GLY A 133 3.08 7.90 -10.27
N ALA A 134 3.50 9.02 -9.68
CA ALA A 134 2.58 9.96 -9.05
C ALA A 134 1.63 10.59 -10.08
N THR A 135 2.18 11.08 -11.19
CA THR A 135 1.43 11.82 -12.21
C THR A 135 1.73 11.36 -13.65
N THR A 136 2.69 10.47 -13.78
CA THR A 136 3.15 9.95 -15.08
C THR A 136 3.36 8.44 -14.97
N PRO A 137 3.16 7.69 -16.06
CA PRO A 137 3.44 6.27 -16.07
C PRO A 137 4.89 5.96 -15.70
N LEU A 138 5.12 4.85 -14.99
CA LEU A 138 6.47 4.37 -14.70
C LEU A 138 7.24 4.05 -15.99
N SER A 139 8.54 4.34 -15.98
CA SER A 139 9.45 3.95 -17.05
C SER A 139 9.46 2.44 -17.28
N GLY A 140 9.78 2.02 -18.50
CA GLY A 140 9.92 0.60 -18.84
C GLY A 140 10.93 -0.11 -17.95
N THR A 141 12.03 0.56 -17.60
CA THR A 141 13.06 0.04 -16.67
C THR A 141 12.49 -0.24 -15.28
N PHE A 142 11.73 0.69 -14.71
CA PHE A 142 11.14 0.49 -13.37
C PHE A 142 10.10 -0.65 -13.40
N ARG A 143 9.23 -0.66 -14.42
CA ARG A 143 8.24 -1.73 -14.60
C ARG A 143 8.91 -3.11 -14.69
N THR A 144 10.02 -3.22 -15.43
CA THR A 144 10.81 -4.45 -15.54
C THR A 144 11.39 -4.85 -14.19
N ARG A 145 11.99 -3.92 -13.43
CA ARG A 145 12.50 -4.20 -12.06
C ARG A 145 11.41 -4.75 -11.14
N LEU A 146 10.23 -4.13 -11.14
CA LEU A 146 9.09 -4.63 -10.35
C LEU A 146 8.67 -6.03 -10.79
N LYS A 147 8.50 -6.26 -12.10
CA LYS A 147 8.15 -7.60 -12.62
C LYS A 147 9.19 -8.65 -12.21
N THR A 148 10.47 -8.32 -12.33
CA THR A 148 11.57 -9.22 -11.92
C THR A 148 11.54 -9.52 -10.43
N ALA A 149 11.29 -8.50 -9.57
CA ALA A 149 11.21 -8.71 -8.13
C ALA A 149 10.06 -9.65 -7.72
N PHE A 150 8.94 -9.64 -8.44
CA PHE A 150 7.78 -10.50 -8.18
C PHE A 150 7.72 -11.74 -9.08
N ASP A 151 8.76 -12.01 -9.86
CA ASP A 151 8.82 -13.21 -10.75
C ASP A 151 8.67 -14.51 -9.95
N GLY A 152 7.85 -15.43 -10.46
CA GLY A 152 7.53 -16.69 -9.77
C GLY A 152 6.64 -16.54 -8.52
N ALA A 153 6.29 -15.34 -8.09
CA ALA A 153 5.37 -15.11 -6.99
C ALA A 153 3.90 -15.09 -7.46
N LYS A 154 3.01 -15.70 -6.68
CA LYS A 154 1.56 -15.56 -6.90
C LYS A 154 1.09 -14.18 -6.45
N TYR A 155 1.49 -13.13 -7.20
CA TYR A 155 1.23 -11.75 -6.89
C TYR A 155 0.97 -10.94 -8.16
N LYS A 156 -0.22 -10.32 -8.25
CA LYS A 156 -0.62 -9.55 -9.43
C LYS A 156 -0.12 -8.11 -9.32
N LEU A 157 0.65 -7.66 -10.32
CA LEU A 157 0.98 -6.26 -10.49
C LEU A 157 0.05 -5.64 -11.55
N THR A 158 -0.70 -4.62 -11.15
CA THR A 158 -1.53 -3.80 -12.05
C THR A 158 -0.88 -2.44 -12.18
N PHE A 159 -0.41 -2.08 -13.38
CA PHE A 159 0.22 -0.80 -13.61
C PHE A 159 -0.82 0.26 -13.96
N TYR A 160 -0.77 1.39 -13.26
CA TYR A 160 -1.66 2.53 -13.46
C TYR A 160 -0.87 3.79 -13.84
N GLY A 161 -1.50 4.70 -14.59
CA GLY A 161 -0.80 5.86 -15.15
C GLY A 161 -0.55 6.98 -14.14
N ASP A 162 -1.54 7.30 -13.31
CA ASP A 162 -1.52 8.37 -12.31
C ASP A 162 -1.96 7.83 -10.95
N MET A 163 -0.99 7.52 -10.08
CA MET A 163 -1.29 7.00 -8.74
C MET A 163 -1.68 8.10 -7.75
N ASP A 164 -1.39 9.36 -7.99
CA ASP A 164 -1.86 10.45 -7.15
C ASP A 164 -3.38 10.58 -7.25
N GLU A 165 -3.90 10.54 -8.46
CA GLU A 165 -5.34 10.49 -8.74
C GLU A 165 -5.98 9.22 -8.16
N TRP A 166 -5.41 8.06 -8.47
CA TRP A 166 -5.95 6.76 -8.03
C TRP A 166 -6.06 6.67 -6.50
N LEU A 167 -5.03 7.09 -5.76
CA LEU A 167 -5.01 7.04 -4.30
C LEU A 167 -6.01 8.00 -3.66
N LYS A 168 -6.23 9.18 -4.25
CA LYS A 168 -7.24 10.13 -3.79
C LYS A 168 -8.66 9.58 -3.99
N CYS A 169 -8.94 9.01 -5.16
CA CYS A 169 -10.22 8.35 -5.42
C CYS A 169 -10.45 7.15 -4.49
N HIS A 170 -9.39 6.37 -4.22
CA HIS A 170 -9.47 5.25 -3.29
C HIS A 170 -9.83 5.68 -1.88
N ILE A 171 -9.21 6.75 -1.37
CA ILE A 171 -9.48 7.29 -0.04
C ILE A 171 -10.90 7.84 0.08
N ALA A 172 -11.47 8.40 -0.97
CA ALA A 172 -12.84 8.90 -0.97
C ALA A 172 -13.86 7.83 -0.51
N PHE A 173 -13.63 6.57 -0.83
CA PHE A 173 -14.44 5.46 -0.34
C PHE A 173 -13.93 4.88 0.99
N VAL A 174 -12.63 4.71 1.14
CA VAL A 174 -12.06 4.01 2.29
C VAL A 174 -12.32 4.75 3.60
N LEU A 175 -12.25 6.08 3.62
CA LEU A 175 -12.47 6.85 4.84
C LEU A 175 -13.89 6.67 5.40
N PRO A 176 -14.98 6.89 4.65
CA PRO A 176 -16.34 6.63 5.15
C PRO A 176 -16.54 5.20 5.64
N ALA A 177 -16.02 4.22 4.89
CA ALA A 177 -16.10 2.82 5.28
C ALA A 177 -15.37 2.53 6.60
N CYS A 178 -14.19 3.10 6.81
CA CYS A 178 -13.45 2.99 8.05
C CYS A 178 -14.20 3.60 9.24
N TYR A 179 -14.77 4.79 9.10
CA TYR A 179 -15.54 5.43 10.17
C TYR A 179 -16.73 4.59 10.61
N VAL A 180 -17.50 4.06 9.66
CA VAL A 180 -18.61 3.15 9.99
C VAL A 180 -18.10 1.84 10.59
N CYS A 181 -16.98 1.32 10.11
CA CYS A 181 -16.35 0.13 10.69
C CYS A 181 -15.99 0.35 12.17
N TYR A 182 -15.39 1.49 12.51
CA TYR A 182 -15.12 1.84 13.91
C TYR A 182 -16.39 1.97 14.74
N ALA A 183 -17.43 2.62 14.23
CA ALA A 183 -18.73 2.73 14.89
C ALA A 183 -19.39 1.36 15.14
N CYS A 184 -19.04 0.35 14.36
CA CYS A 184 -19.49 -1.03 14.47
C CYS A 184 -18.48 -1.95 15.19
N ASN A 185 -17.55 -1.39 15.97
CA ASN A 185 -16.51 -2.15 16.69
C ASN A 185 -15.69 -3.10 15.79
N GLY A 186 -15.37 -2.65 14.58
CA GLY A 186 -14.55 -3.39 13.61
C GLY A 186 -15.30 -4.44 12.77
N ASP A 187 -16.62 -4.53 12.89
CA ASP A 187 -17.45 -5.51 12.19
C ASP A 187 -18.53 -4.83 11.35
N LEU A 188 -18.27 -4.61 10.06
CA LEU A 188 -19.22 -3.99 9.12
C LEU A 188 -20.50 -4.80 8.88
N HIS A 189 -20.54 -6.10 9.24
CA HIS A 189 -21.79 -6.88 9.18
C HIS A 189 -22.84 -6.34 10.16
N ARG A 190 -22.41 -5.67 11.23
CA ARG A 190 -23.30 -5.02 12.20
C ARG A 190 -23.83 -3.67 11.73
N ALA A 191 -23.33 -3.14 10.64
CA ALA A 191 -23.77 -1.84 10.13
C ALA A 191 -25.24 -1.91 9.72
N THR A 192 -26.03 -0.95 10.19
CA THR A 192 -27.43 -0.76 9.78
C THR A 192 -27.53 -0.36 8.31
N LYS A 193 -28.74 -0.48 7.74
CA LYS A 193 -28.97 0.02 6.37
C LYS A 193 -28.65 1.50 6.23
N GLN A 194 -28.98 2.31 7.24
CA GLN A 194 -28.66 3.74 7.27
C GLN A 194 -27.15 3.99 7.29
N GLN A 195 -26.39 3.28 8.10
CA GLN A 195 -24.92 3.41 8.16
C GLN A 195 -24.26 2.98 6.83
N ARG A 196 -24.75 1.90 6.21
CA ARG A 196 -24.26 1.51 4.87
C ARG A 196 -24.60 2.55 3.81
N GLY A 197 -25.81 3.14 3.85
CA GLY A 197 -26.18 4.26 2.99
C GLY A 197 -25.24 5.45 3.18
N ALA A 198 -24.94 5.82 4.43
CA ALA A 198 -24.05 6.94 4.74
C ALA A 198 -22.63 6.75 4.18
N ILE A 199 -22.10 5.51 4.10
CA ILE A 199 -20.82 5.24 3.42
C ILE A 199 -20.88 5.67 1.96
N LEU A 200 -21.97 5.28 1.26
CA LEU A 200 -22.11 5.57 -0.17
C LEU A 200 -22.36 7.06 -0.44
N ASP A 201 -23.16 7.70 0.41
CA ASP A 201 -23.41 9.14 0.32
C ASP A 201 -22.14 9.96 0.52
N ALA A 202 -21.38 9.67 1.58
CA ALA A 202 -20.12 10.34 1.86
C ALA A 202 -19.04 10.07 0.80
N ALA A 203 -18.99 8.85 0.25
CA ALA A 203 -18.09 8.53 -0.85
C ALA A 203 -18.45 9.31 -2.13
N TYR A 204 -19.75 9.46 -2.41
CA TYR A 204 -20.22 10.25 -3.54
C TYR A 204 -19.87 11.74 -3.39
N GLU A 205 -20.15 12.32 -2.21
CA GLU A 205 -19.78 13.71 -1.90
C GLU A 205 -18.25 13.93 -2.05
N ALA A 206 -17.44 13.01 -1.54
CA ALA A 206 -15.99 13.08 -1.69
C ALA A 206 -15.55 13.02 -3.17
N CYS A 207 -16.21 12.21 -4.00
CA CYS A 207 -15.97 12.17 -5.45
C CYS A 207 -16.33 13.51 -6.12
N LEU A 208 -17.43 14.15 -5.72
CA LEU A 208 -17.78 15.49 -6.22
C LEU A 208 -16.73 16.53 -5.82
N MET A 209 -16.29 16.52 -4.57
CA MET A 209 -15.20 17.40 -4.09
C MET A 209 -13.90 17.21 -4.88
N LEU A 210 -13.53 15.97 -5.22
CA LEU A 210 -12.36 15.70 -6.05
C LEU A 210 -12.52 16.29 -7.45
N LYS A 211 -13.70 16.13 -8.08
CA LYS A 211 -14.01 16.73 -9.39
C LYS A 211 -13.94 18.25 -9.36
N ASP A 212 -14.51 18.88 -8.34
CA ASP A 212 -14.45 20.34 -8.16
C ASP A 212 -13.01 20.85 -7.93
N ALA A 213 -12.16 20.04 -7.29
CA ALA A 213 -10.73 20.30 -7.16
C ALA A 213 -9.91 20.00 -8.43
N GLY A 214 -10.55 19.66 -9.55
CA GLY A 214 -9.88 19.34 -10.81
C GLY A 214 -9.16 18.00 -10.83
N ILE A 215 -9.50 17.10 -9.90
CA ILE A 215 -8.94 15.73 -9.84
C ILE A 215 -9.91 14.80 -10.57
N PRO A 216 -9.48 14.14 -11.66
CA PRO A 216 -10.32 13.21 -12.38
C PRO A 216 -10.78 12.06 -11.48
N VAL A 217 -12.07 11.81 -11.48
CA VAL A 217 -12.66 10.65 -10.80
C VAL A 217 -12.94 9.60 -11.86
N ASN A 218 -12.24 8.47 -11.76
CA ASN A 218 -12.24 7.45 -12.81
C ASN A 218 -12.80 6.10 -12.32
N ASP A 219 -13.06 5.21 -13.26
CA ASP A 219 -13.65 3.89 -13.04
C ASP A 219 -12.70 2.91 -12.32
N ALA A 220 -11.40 3.25 -12.19
CA ALA A 220 -10.41 2.36 -11.59
C ALA A 220 -10.71 1.98 -10.12
N ASN A 221 -11.49 2.83 -9.45
CA ASN A 221 -11.96 2.61 -8.07
C ASN A 221 -13.46 2.35 -7.98
N ASN A 222 -14.12 2.02 -9.08
CA ASN A 222 -15.59 1.82 -9.16
C ASN A 222 -16.41 3.00 -8.65
N THR A 223 -15.95 4.23 -8.89
CA THR A 223 -16.57 5.45 -8.37
C THR A 223 -18.00 5.66 -8.86
N ASP A 224 -18.35 5.14 -10.03
CA ASP A 224 -19.70 5.18 -10.56
C ASP A 224 -20.71 4.42 -9.70
N ASN A 225 -20.26 3.44 -8.92
CA ASN A 225 -21.13 2.69 -8.02
C ASN A 225 -21.66 3.52 -6.84
N PHE A 226 -21.10 4.70 -6.58
CA PHE A 226 -21.53 5.56 -5.47
C PHE A 226 -22.63 6.54 -5.87
N GLN A 227 -22.93 6.68 -7.15
CA GLN A 227 -23.96 7.59 -7.63
C GLN A 227 -25.34 7.18 -7.13
N PRO A 228 -26.24 8.15 -6.84
CA PRO A 228 -27.64 7.87 -6.51
C PRO A 228 -28.32 7.04 -7.62
N GLY A 229 -29.04 6.00 -7.22
CA GLY A 229 -29.77 5.13 -8.16
C GLY A 229 -28.96 3.97 -8.75
N THR A 230 -27.70 3.78 -8.36
CA THR A 230 -26.92 2.61 -8.76
C THR A 230 -27.28 1.35 -7.95
N SER A 231 -26.98 0.17 -8.50
CA SER A 231 -27.25 -1.12 -7.85
C SER A 231 -26.47 -1.35 -6.55
N ALA A 232 -25.45 -0.52 -6.27
CA ALA A 232 -24.68 -0.57 -5.04
C ALA A 232 -25.41 0.02 -3.80
N ARG A 233 -26.51 0.74 -4.02
CA ARG A 233 -27.40 1.28 -2.98
C ARG A 233 -28.60 0.36 -2.76
#